data_5eb97d292097e09c24dfd9497d05b61a
#
_entry.id   5eb97d292097e09c24dfd9497d05b61a
#
_cell.length_a   1.000
_cell.length_b   1.000
_cell.length_c   1.000
_cell.angle_alpha   90.00
_cell.angle_beta   90.00
_cell.angle_gamma   90.00
#
_symmetry.space_group_name_H-M   'P 1'
#
loop_
_entity.id
_entity.type
_entity.pdbx_description
1 polymer ?
#
loop_
_entity_poly.entity_id
_entity_poly.type
_entity_poly.pdbx_seq_one_letter_code
_entity_poly.pdbx_strand_id
1 'polypeptide(L)'
;MAFLFPDEIAAARSRTGLAILPLAPIEWHGPHLAMGCDPLLAHAFARRIARDLQSPYFPPLFVGTERERRPETVEALGFPRGSYVEGMDFPANSVKSAYITEEVFSLVVRATVDALIHRMAFRAVVIVNGHGADNQRGVLDRLCAEYNASGQPRLRWVYPGFPRSLVAGAIGHATAEESSMLMATWPGCVDLSRLPSGGPLRNVDHAVVDGDTFDGAHTPDFTVRPEQDPRYHTEAGRGERFVEEAARETVADIRRWLNAGDNPRERGPSAKSGATGDA
;
A
#
# COMPACT_ATOMS: atom_id res chain seq x y z
N MET A 1 -7.86 0.84 17.70
CA MET A 1 -8.51 1.83 18.62
C MET A 1 -10.03 1.71 18.63
N ALA A 2 -10.70 1.44 17.51
CA ALA A 2 -12.18 1.40 17.46
C ALA A 2 -12.85 0.45 18.48
N PHE A 3 -12.15 -0.58 18.90
CA PHE A 3 -12.67 -1.60 19.85
C PHE A 3 -11.97 -1.56 21.20
N LEU A 4 -11.18 -0.51 21.50
CA LEU A 4 -10.49 -0.34 22.79
C LEU A 4 -11.24 0.70 23.65
N PHE A 5 -11.27 0.44 24.92
CA PHE A 5 -11.75 1.42 25.90
C PHE A 5 -10.73 2.55 26.11
N PRO A 6 -11.17 3.72 26.61
CA PRO A 6 -10.26 4.87 26.81
C PRO A 6 -9.04 4.60 27.66
N ASP A 7 -9.17 3.79 28.72
CA ASP A 7 -8.09 3.40 29.61
C ASP A 7 -7.08 2.44 28.94
N GLU A 8 -7.57 1.53 28.07
CA GLU A 8 -6.69 0.65 27.26
C GLU A 8 -5.88 1.46 26.26
N ILE A 9 -6.49 2.47 25.62
CA ILE A 9 -5.76 3.38 24.71
C ILE A 9 -4.70 4.18 25.51
N ALA A 10 -5.08 4.70 26.68
CA ALA A 10 -4.17 5.45 27.54
C ALA A 10 -2.99 4.58 28.01
N ALA A 11 -3.24 3.33 28.39
CA ALA A 11 -2.22 2.38 28.79
C ALA A 11 -1.26 2.03 27.63
N ALA A 12 -1.81 1.75 26.44
CA ALA A 12 -1.02 1.47 25.24
C ALA A 12 -0.15 2.68 24.83
N ARG A 13 -0.74 3.89 24.85
CA ARG A 13 -0.01 5.14 24.59
C ARG A 13 1.12 5.35 25.60
N SER A 14 0.88 5.14 26.90
CA SER A 14 1.91 5.30 27.93
C SER A 14 3.06 4.32 27.76
N ARG A 15 2.77 3.11 27.28
CA ARG A 15 3.76 2.06 27.06
C ARG A 15 4.63 2.33 25.83
N THR A 16 4.04 2.69 24.69
CA THR A 16 4.76 2.78 23.42
C THR A 16 4.89 4.22 22.87
N GLY A 17 3.94 5.09 23.19
CA GLY A 17 3.83 6.42 22.57
C GLY A 17 3.53 6.39 21.08
N LEU A 18 3.28 5.21 20.49
CA LEU A 18 3.12 4.99 19.05
C LEU A 18 1.66 4.70 18.70
N ALA A 19 1.17 5.31 17.60
CA ALA A 19 -0.06 4.94 16.94
C ALA A 19 0.21 4.47 15.51
N ILE A 20 -0.60 3.54 15.00
CA ILE A 20 -0.52 3.00 13.65
C ILE A 20 -1.77 3.42 12.88
N LEU A 21 -1.58 3.98 11.66
CA LEU A 21 -2.64 4.49 10.81
C LEU A 21 -2.59 3.79 9.44
N PRO A 22 -3.45 2.77 9.19
CA PRO A 22 -3.57 2.17 7.86
C PRO A 22 -4.40 3.06 6.94
N LEU A 23 -3.98 3.17 5.66
CA LEU A 23 -4.73 3.88 4.62
C LEU A 23 -4.42 3.35 3.21
N ALA A 24 -5.41 3.42 2.34
CA ALA A 24 -5.30 3.23 0.90
C ALA A 24 -6.63 3.60 0.20
N PRO A 25 -6.67 3.84 -1.12
CA PRO A 25 -7.90 4.10 -1.85
C PRO A 25 -8.79 2.85 -2.00
N ILE A 26 -10.04 3.07 -2.35
CA ILE A 26 -10.88 2.07 -3.02
C ILE A 26 -10.47 2.08 -4.49
N GLU A 27 -9.86 1.01 -4.96
CA GLU A 27 -9.24 0.92 -6.27
C GLU A 27 -9.70 -0.34 -7.03
N TRP A 28 -9.76 -0.26 -8.35
CA TRP A 28 -10.02 -1.41 -9.20
C TRP A 28 -8.84 -2.40 -9.17
N HIS A 29 -9.12 -3.64 -8.81
CA HIS A 29 -8.16 -4.76 -8.74
C HIS A 29 -8.65 -5.96 -9.57
N GLY A 30 -8.97 -5.72 -10.84
CA GLY A 30 -9.56 -6.74 -11.69
C GLY A 30 -10.99 -7.12 -11.26
N PRO A 31 -11.68 -7.98 -12.02
CA PRO A 31 -13.04 -8.39 -11.68
C PRO A 31 -13.11 -9.35 -10.49
N HIS A 32 -11.99 -9.96 -10.09
CA HIS A 32 -11.90 -11.08 -9.15
C HIS A 32 -11.57 -10.66 -7.71
N LEU A 33 -11.12 -9.43 -7.48
CA LEU A 33 -10.85 -8.88 -6.16
C LEU A 33 -11.86 -7.78 -5.81
N ALA A 34 -12.17 -7.68 -4.52
CA ALA A 34 -12.97 -6.55 -4.05
C ALA A 34 -12.22 -5.23 -4.23
N MET A 35 -12.95 -4.16 -4.57
CA MET A 35 -12.41 -2.80 -4.73
C MET A 35 -11.62 -2.27 -3.53
N GLY A 36 -11.85 -2.83 -2.35
CA GLY A 36 -11.14 -2.51 -1.12
C GLY A 36 -9.86 -3.31 -0.89
N CYS A 37 -9.26 -3.94 -1.90
CA CYS A 37 -8.06 -4.77 -1.76
C CYS A 37 -6.96 -4.06 -0.97
N ASP A 38 -6.53 -2.91 -1.41
CA ASP A 38 -5.46 -2.11 -0.79
C ASP A 38 -5.73 -1.74 0.67
N PRO A 39 -6.87 -1.10 1.03
CA PRO A 39 -7.12 -0.75 2.43
C PRO A 39 -7.35 -1.98 3.32
N LEU A 40 -7.87 -3.09 2.79
CA LEU A 40 -8.02 -4.34 3.53
C LEU A 40 -6.66 -4.99 3.80
N LEU A 41 -5.74 -4.97 2.84
CA LEU A 41 -4.36 -5.42 3.03
C LEU A 41 -3.61 -4.49 3.99
N ALA A 42 -3.72 -3.17 3.84
CA ALA A 42 -3.16 -2.21 4.81
C ALA A 42 -3.65 -2.48 6.23
N HIS A 43 -4.95 -2.80 6.38
CA HIS A 43 -5.53 -3.19 7.67
C HIS A 43 -4.92 -4.50 8.20
N ALA A 44 -4.79 -5.52 7.35
CA ALA A 44 -4.21 -6.81 7.74
C ALA A 44 -2.75 -6.65 8.21
N PHE A 45 -1.94 -5.86 7.51
CA PHE A 45 -0.57 -5.51 7.92
C PHE A 45 -0.56 -4.71 9.22
N ALA A 46 -1.40 -3.66 9.33
CA ALA A 46 -1.46 -2.83 10.52
C ALA A 46 -1.82 -3.63 11.78
N ARG A 47 -2.72 -4.61 11.68
CA ARG A 47 -3.05 -5.51 12.80
C ARG A 47 -1.84 -6.30 13.28
N ARG A 48 -1.05 -6.87 12.38
CA ARG A 48 0.15 -7.66 12.72
C ARG A 48 1.24 -6.77 13.30
N ILE A 49 1.51 -5.64 12.64
CA ILE A 49 2.47 -4.64 13.12
C ILE A 49 2.08 -4.12 14.50
N ALA A 50 0.80 -3.81 14.72
CA ALA A 50 0.28 -3.33 16.00
C ALA A 50 0.45 -4.37 17.13
N ARG A 51 0.16 -5.65 16.84
CA ARG A 51 0.37 -6.75 17.78
C ARG A 51 1.83 -6.84 18.21
N ASP A 52 2.75 -6.85 17.26
CA ASP A 52 4.16 -7.09 17.51
C ASP A 52 4.88 -5.88 18.12
N LEU A 53 4.37 -4.67 17.90
CA LEU A 53 4.81 -3.44 18.55
C LEU A 53 4.03 -3.11 19.84
N GLN A 54 3.00 -3.89 20.18
CA GLN A 54 2.10 -3.64 21.30
C GLN A 54 1.50 -2.22 21.29
N SER A 55 1.21 -1.71 20.10
CA SER A 55 0.72 -0.36 19.85
C SER A 55 -0.71 -0.40 19.32
N PRO A 56 -1.57 0.59 19.65
CA PRO A 56 -2.90 0.64 19.08
C PRO A 56 -2.85 1.09 17.61
N TYR A 57 -3.75 0.59 16.78
CA TYR A 57 -3.93 1.09 15.43
C TYR A 57 -5.29 1.79 15.26
N PHE A 58 -5.30 2.82 14.44
CA PHE A 58 -6.52 3.54 14.05
C PHE A 58 -7.33 2.71 13.03
N PRO A 59 -8.65 2.86 12.94
CA PRO A 59 -9.41 2.26 11.86
C PRO A 59 -8.86 2.68 10.49
N PRO A 60 -8.88 1.79 9.47
CA PRO A 60 -8.36 2.13 8.14
C PRO A 60 -9.06 3.35 7.55
N LEU A 61 -8.29 4.25 6.94
CA LEU A 61 -8.83 5.29 6.08
C LEU A 61 -8.91 4.76 4.65
N PHE A 62 -10.12 4.73 4.11
CA PHE A 62 -10.37 4.32 2.72
C PHE A 62 -10.21 5.54 1.80
N VAL A 63 -9.00 6.09 1.77
CA VAL A 63 -8.64 7.27 0.98
C VAL A 63 -7.28 7.10 0.34
N GLY A 64 -7.14 7.58 -0.89
CA GLY A 64 -5.87 7.59 -1.61
C GLY A 64 -5.97 8.45 -2.87
N THR A 65 -4.84 8.67 -3.50
CA THR A 65 -4.71 9.53 -4.68
C THR A 65 -3.92 8.83 -5.77
N GLU A 66 -4.27 9.09 -7.00
CA GLU A 66 -3.61 8.64 -8.21
C GLU A 66 -3.57 9.78 -9.22
N ARG A 67 -2.91 9.56 -10.33
CA ARG A 67 -2.82 10.50 -11.45
C ARG A 67 -2.84 9.77 -12.78
N GLU A 68 -2.95 10.54 -13.84
CA GLU A 68 -2.82 10.04 -15.20
C GLU A 68 -1.50 9.29 -15.39
N ARG A 69 -1.57 8.12 -16.00
CA ARG A 69 -0.41 7.31 -16.37
C ARG A 69 0.40 7.98 -17.47
N ARG A 70 1.73 7.85 -17.38
CA ARG A 70 2.63 8.33 -18.42
C ARG A 70 2.36 7.62 -19.75
N PRO A 71 2.54 8.29 -20.89
CA PRO A 71 2.32 7.68 -22.21
C PRO A 71 3.07 6.35 -22.43
N GLU A 72 4.29 6.24 -21.88
CA GLU A 72 5.11 5.02 -21.99
C GLU A 72 4.48 3.85 -21.21
N THR A 73 3.94 4.11 -20.02
CA THR A 73 3.21 3.10 -19.24
C THR A 73 1.91 2.70 -19.93
N VAL A 74 1.19 3.68 -20.50
CA VAL A 74 -0.05 3.43 -21.25
C VAL A 74 0.22 2.51 -22.45
N GLU A 75 1.30 2.75 -23.20
CA GLU A 75 1.74 1.89 -24.31
C GLU A 75 2.16 0.49 -23.83
N ALA A 76 2.91 0.39 -22.73
CA ALA A 76 3.32 -0.88 -22.13
C ALA A 76 2.12 -1.72 -21.63
N LEU A 77 1.04 -1.05 -21.24
CA LEU A 77 -0.23 -1.70 -20.89
C LEU A 77 -1.03 -2.18 -22.10
N GLY A 78 -0.66 -1.77 -23.34
CA GLY A 78 -1.33 -2.17 -24.57
C GLY A 78 -2.38 -1.18 -25.07
N PHE A 79 -2.44 0.02 -24.52
CA PHE A 79 -3.32 1.09 -25.00
C PHE A 79 -2.60 2.01 -26.00
N PRO A 80 -3.33 2.68 -26.89
CA PRO A 80 -2.76 3.75 -27.70
C PRO A 80 -2.14 4.84 -26.82
N ARG A 81 -0.97 5.39 -27.22
CA ARG A 81 -0.19 6.39 -26.45
C ARG A 81 -1.02 7.60 -25.95
N GLY A 82 -2.07 7.97 -26.65
CA GLY A 82 -2.95 9.10 -26.30
C GLY A 82 -4.15 8.72 -25.44
N SER A 83 -4.25 7.47 -24.97
CA SER A 83 -5.34 7.06 -24.09
C SER A 83 -5.18 7.66 -22.71
N TYR A 84 -6.30 8.15 -22.14
CA TYR A 84 -6.34 8.59 -20.75
C TYR A 84 -6.55 7.40 -19.82
N VAL A 85 -5.62 7.17 -18.92
CA VAL A 85 -5.69 6.15 -17.87
C VAL A 85 -5.24 6.78 -16.56
N GLU A 86 -6.13 6.89 -15.58
CA GLU A 86 -5.82 7.36 -14.24
C GLU A 86 -5.67 6.15 -13.31
N GLY A 87 -4.47 6.00 -12.73
CA GLY A 87 -4.19 4.85 -11.88
C GLY A 87 -4.47 3.53 -12.61
N MET A 88 -5.43 2.76 -12.09
CA MET A 88 -5.90 1.49 -12.68
C MET A 88 -7.29 1.62 -13.30
N ASP A 89 -7.74 2.84 -13.56
CA ASP A 89 -9.03 3.12 -14.19
C ASP A 89 -8.99 2.99 -15.72
N PHE A 90 -8.78 1.77 -16.18
CA PHE A 90 -8.77 1.45 -17.61
C PHE A 90 -10.12 1.72 -18.27
N PRO A 91 -10.14 2.00 -19.60
CA PRO A 91 -11.39 2.29 -20.31
C PRO A 91 -12.47 1.21 -20.16
N ALA A 92 -12.07 -0.07 -20.10
CA ALA A 92 -13.00 -1.20 -20.02
C ALA A 92 -13.52 -1.48 -18.59
N ASN A 93 -13.00 -0.84 -17.55
CA ASN A 93 -13.46 -1.08 -16.19
C ASN A 93 -14.92 -0.68 -16.02
N SER A 94 -15.73 -1.58 -15.49
CA SER A 94 -17.18 -1.37 -15.27
C SER A 94 -17.48 -0.36 -14.15
N VAL A 95 -16.53 -0.19 -13.23
CA VAL A 95 -16.59 0.77 -12.11
C VAL A 95 -15.24 1.47 -12.00
N LYS A 96 -15.25 2.75 -11.69
CA LYS A 96 -14.04 3.53 -11.47
C LYS A 96 -13.63 3.53 -10.01
N SER A 97 -12.35 3.72 -9.76
CA SER A 97 -11.75 3.84 -8.45
C SER A 97 -12.19 5.13 -7.74
N ALA A 98 -12.13 5.14 -6.41
CA ALA A 98 -12.47 6.32 -5.61
C ALA A 98 -11.22 7.11 -5.21
N TYR A 99 -10.49 7.58 -6.21
CA TYR A 99 -9.34 8.46 -5.97
C TYR A 99 -9.82 9.87 -5.60
N ILE A 100 -9.05 10.52 -4.73
CA ILE A 100 -9.21 11.93 -4.39
C ILE A 100 -7.96 12.70 -4.80
N THR A 101 -8.07 14.02 -4.94
CA THR A 101 -6.89 14.84 -5.32
C THR A 101 -5.79 14.77 -4.25
N GLU A 102 -4.53 14.99 -4.65
CA GLU A 102 -3.39 15.04 -3.73
C GLU A 102 -3.61 16.04 -2.59
N GLU A 103 -4.25 17.18 -2.89
CA GLU A 103 -4.56 18.22 -1.89
C GLU A 103 -5.52 17.67 -0.82
N VAL A 104 -6.65 17.09 -1.26
CA VAL A 104 -7.66 16.53 -0.34
C VAL A 104 -7.07 15.37 0.46
N PHE A 105 -6.31 14.48 -0.19
CA PHE A 105 -5.61 13.39 0.48
C PHE A 105 -4.66 13.91 1.57
N SER A 106 -3.84 14.90 1.24
CA SER A 106 -2.93 15.55 2.20
C SER A 106 -3.68 16.14 3.39
N LEU A 107 -4.79 16.83 3.16
CA LEU A 107 -5.63 17.40 4.24
C LEU A 107 -6.22 16.35 5.15
N VAL A 108 -6.77 15.26 4.59
CA VAL A 108 -7.38 14.17 5.38
C VAL A 108 -6.32 13.47 6.24
N VAL A 109 -5.16 13.14 5.65
CA VAL A 109 -4.07 12.49 6.38
C VAL A 109 -3.54 13.41 7.48
N ARG A 110 -3.28 14.69 7.18
CA ARG A 110 -2.84 15.69 8.16
C ARG A 110 -3.82 15.81 9.33
N ALA A 111 -5.10 16.01 9.05
CA ALA A 111 -6.12 16.14 10.09
C ALA A 111 -6.19 14.91 11.00
N THR A 112 -6.02 13.71 10.44
CA THR A 112 -6.00 12.47 11.22
C THR A 112 -4.73 12.36 12.07
N VAL A 113 -3.57 12.66 11.50
CA VAL A 113 -2.28 12.65 12.22
C VAL A 113 -2.30 13.69 13.34
N ASP A 114 -2.81 14.90 13.08
CA ASP A 114 -2.95 15.95 14.10
C ASP A 114 -3.86 15.51 15.24
N ALA A 115 -4.95 14.83 14.95
CA ALA A 115 -5.82 14.28 15.98
C ALA A 115 -5.08 13.24 16.85
N LEU A 116 -4.32 12.33 16.24
CA LEU A 116 -3.52 11.33 16.96
C LEU A 116 -2.44 11.98 17.83
N ILE A 117 -1.75 12.99 17.31
CA ILE A 117 -0.64 13.65 18.00
C ILE A 117 -1.14 14.65 19.05
N HIS A 118 -1.94 15.64 18.62
CA HIS A 118 -2.25 16.80 19.49
C HIS A 118 -3.44 16.55 20.40
N ARG A 119 -4.41 15.72 20.01
CA ARG A 119 -5.59 15.44 20.85
C ARG A 119 -5.44 14.14 21.63
N MET A 120 -4.90 13.08 21.02
CA MET A 120 -4.71 11.78 21.66
C MET A 120 -3.32 11.63 22.28
N ALA A 121 -2.42 12.61 22.07
CA ALA A 121 -1.09 12.73 22.67
C ALA A 121 -0.14 11.54 22.39
N PHE A 122 -0.20 10.96 21.18
CA PHE A 122 0.82 10.03 20.72
C PHE A 122 2.10 10.78 20.33
N ARG A 123 3.26 10.21 20.64
CA ARG A 123 4.56 10.82 20.33
C ARG A 123 5.06 10.47 18.93
N ALA A 124 4.55 9.40 18.37
CA ALA A 124 4.87 8.96 17.02
C ALA A 124 3.67 8.34 16.35
N VAL A 125 3.59 8.52 15.02
CA VAL A 125 2.60 7.87 14.17
C VAL A 125 3.32 7.15 13.04
N VAL A 126 2.92 5.90 12.77
CA VAL A 126 3.34 5.14 11.60
C VAL A 126 2.14 4.94 10.70
N ILE A 127 2.21 5.50 9.49
CA ILE A 127 1.23 5.26 8.44
C ILE A 127 1.58 3.96 7.72
N VAL A 128 0.65 3.02 7.68
CA VAL A 128 0.74 1.80 6.87
C VAL A 128 0.01 2.07 5.57
N ASN A 129 0.78 2.41 4.53
CA ASN A 129 0.27 2.68 3.20
C ASN A 129 0.05 1.37 2.44
N GLY A 130 -1.15 1.13 1.92
CA GLY A 130 -1.48 -0.05 1.11
C GLY A 130 -1.38 0.19 -0.39
N HIS A 131 -1.15 1.43 -0.84
CA HIS A 131 -1.22 1.81 -2.25
C HIS A 131 0.14 2.23 -2.80
N GLY A 132 0.46 1.75 -4.01
CA GLY A 132 1.77 1.90 -4.62
C GLY A 132 2.04 3.20 -5.39
N ALA A 133 1.05 4.08 -5.56
CA ALA A 133 1.16 5.27 -6.39
C ALA A 133 2.27 6.25 -5.98
N ASP A 134 3.04 6.72 -6.95
CA ASP A 134 4.18 7.63 -6.71
C ASP A 134 3.75 8.97 -6.15
N ASN A 135 2.63 9.52 -6.62
CA ASN A 135 2.11 10.78 -6.12
C ASN A 135 1.60 10.66 -4.68
N GLN A 136 0.95 9.54 -4.30
CA GLN A 136 0.58 9.28 -2.92
C GLN A 136 1.81 9.18 -2.01
N ARG A 137 2.83 8.44 -2.44
CA ARG A 137 4.13 8.37 -1.74
C ARG A 137 4.76 9.74 -1.57
N GLY A 138 4.75 10.57 -2.63
CA GLY A 138 5.27 11.93 -2.60
C GLY A 138 4.53 12.84 -1.60
N VAL A 139 3.21 12.70 -1.46
CA VAL A 139 2.45 13.41 -0.41
C VAL A 139 2.87 12.94 0.97
N LEU A 140 2.97 11.62 1.18
CA LEU A 140 3.38 11.06 2.48
C LEU A 140 4.82 11.45 2.86
N ASP A 141 5.73 11.52 1.89
CA ASP A 141 7.10 11.99 2.12
C ASP A 141 7.13 13.45 2.58
N ARG A 142 6.37 14.33 1.91
CA ARG A 142 6.26 15.74 2.31
C ARG A 142 5.71 15.90 3.72
N LEU A 143 4.64 15.18 4.04
CA LEU A 143 4.06 15.19 5.39
C LEU A 143 5.07 14.70 6.45
N CYS A 144 5.76 13.59 6.19
CA CYS A 144 6.79 13.09 7.09
C CYS A 144 7.92 14.11 7.30
N ALA A 145 8.38 14.77 6.24
CA ALA A 145 9.41 15.81 6.34
C ALA A 145 8.97 16.99 7.22
N GLU A 146 7.73 17.47 7.02
CA GLU A 146 7.16 18.57 7.80
C GLU A 146 7.04 18.22 9.30
N TYR A 147 6.43 17.08 9.65
CA TYR A 147 6.28 16.68 11.05
C TYR A 147 7.62 16.42 11.74
N ASN A 148 8.59 15.89 11.02
CA ASN A 148 9.90 15.55 11.58
C ASN A 148 10.86 16.75 11.66
N ALA A 149 10.55 17.88 11.03
CA ALA A 149 11.42 19.07 11.04
C ALA A 149 11.71 19.61 12.45
N SER A 150 10.75 19.50 13.38
CA SER A 150 10.89 19.92 14.78
C SER A 150 11.48 18.85 15.70
N GLY A 151 11.67 17.63 15.20
CA GLY A 151 12.18 16.49 15.97
C GLY A 151 11.15 15.74 16.83
N GLN A 152 10.06 16.36 17.22
CA GLN A 152 8.93 15.76 17.92
C GLN A 152 7.65 16.59 17.65
N PRO A 153 6.50 15.96 17.41
CA PRO A 153 6.23 14.52 17.27
C PRO A 153 6.85 13.93 16.01
N ARG A 154 6.90 12.60 15.87
CA ARG A 154 7.52 11.91 14.75
C ARG A 154 6.48 11.23 13.87
N LEU A 155 6.63 11.36 12.55
CA LEU A 155 5.79 10.71 11.55
C LEU A 155 6.65 9.89 10.59
N ARG A 156 6.20 8.67 10.29
CA ARG A 156 6.79 7.80 9.27
C ARG A 156 5.68 7.10 8.51
N TRP A 157 5.88 6.87 7.23
CA TRP A 157 5.08 5.92 6.48
C TRP A 157 5.91 4.68 6.10
N VAL A 158 5.22 3.56 5.91
CA VAL A 158 5.76 2.29 5.46
C VAL A 158 4.83 1.70 4.39
N TYR A 159 5.41 0.98 3.44
CA TYR A 159 4.68 0.21 2.43
C TYR A 159 5.09 -1.25 2.58
N PRO A 160 4.32 -2.06 3.35
CA PRO A 160 4.66 -3.46 3.53
C PRO A 160 4.57 -4.26 2.23
N GLY A 161 3.55 -3.94 1.39
CA GLY A 161 3.29 -4.49 0.04
C GLY A 161 3.54 -5.99 -0.11
N PHE A 162 4.81 -6.39 -0.04
CA PHE A 162 5.25 -7.78 -0.14
C PHE A 162 6.57 -7.99 0.63
N PRO A 163 6.88 -9.24 1.05
CA PRO A 163 8.12 -9.53 1.76
C PRO A 163 9.32 -9.52 0.82
N ARG A 164 10.28 -8.63 1.08
CA ARG A 164 11.50 -8.49 0.27
C ARG A 164 12.39 -9.72 0.31
N SER A 165 12.29 -10.51 1.38
CA SER A 165 13.03 -11.76 1.55
C SER A 165 12.48 -12.94 0.73
N LEU A 166 11.21 -12.85 0.29
CA LEU A 166 10.53 -13.95 -0.42
C LEU A 166 10.20 -13.62 -1.87
N VAL A 167 10.17 -12.35 -2.25
CA VAL A 167 9.81 -11.89 -3.60
C VAL A 167 10.89 -10.96 -4.11
N ALA A 168 11.44 -11.29 -5.28
CA ALA A 168 12.36 -10.44 -6.02
C ALA A 168 11.56 -9.59 -7.03
N GLY A 169 11.71 -8.27 -6.98
CA GLY A 169 11.01 -7.35 -7.91
C GLY A 169 9.60 -6.97 -7.44
N ALA A 170 8.87 -6.29 -8.32
CA ALA A 170 7.50 -5.85 -8.05
C ALA A 170 6.49 -6.99 -8.25
N ILE A 171 5.48 -7.04 -7.39
CA ILE A 171 4.41 -8.06 -7.46
C ILE A 171 3.34 -7.74 -8.51
N GLY A 172 3.36 -6.55 -9.12
CA GLY A 172 2.34 -6.11 -10.05
C GLY A 172 1.06 -5.64 -9.35
N HIS A 173 -0.04 -5.59 -10.12
CA HIS A 173 -1.35 -5.18 -9.63
C HIS A 173 -2.39 -6.26 -9.93
N ALA A 174 -3.18 -6.63 -8.93
CA ALA A 174 -4.20 -7.67 -8.98
C ALA A 174 -3.68 -9.06 -9.41
N THR A 175 -2.38 -9.31 -9.26
CA THR A 175 -1.71 -10.57 -9.60
C THR A 175 -1.95 -11.66 -8.55
N ALA A 176 -1.38 -12.83 -8.79
CA ALA A 176 -1.44 -13.97 -7.88
C ALA A 176 -0.94 -13.64 -6.46
N GLU A 177 0.01 -12.73 -6.33
CA GLU A 177 0.59 -12.30 -5.05
C GLU A 177 -0.45 -11.54 -4.21
N GLU A 178 -1.06 -10.48 -4.76
CA GLU A 178 -2.10 -9.72 -4.07
C GLU A 178 -3.34 -10.56 -3.81
N SER A 179 -3.78 -11.33 -4.81
CA SER A 179 -4.89 -12.25 -4.68
C SER A 179 -4.66 -13.26 -3.55
N SER A 180 -3.43 -13.78 -3.40
CA SER A 180 -3.07 -14.70 -2.33
C SER A 180 -3.15 -14.04 -0.96
N MET A 181 -2.59 -12.83 -0.82
CA MET A 181 -2.63 -12.08 0.43
C MET A 181 -4.05 -11.71 0.85
N LEU A 182 -4.88 -11.27 -0.11
CA LEU A 182 -6.27 -10.96 0.16
C LEU A 182 -7.08 -12.22 0.49
N MET A 183 -6.85 -13.34 -0.22
CA MET A 183 -7.48 -14.62 0.07
C MET A 183 -7.15 -15.13 1.48
N ALA A 184 -5.92 -14.96 1.93
CA ALA A 184 -5.49 -15.34 3.28
C ALA A 184 -6.13 -14.49 4.38
N THR A 185 -6.37 -13.21 4.12
CA THR A 185 -6.80 -12.25 5.14
C THR A 185 -8.31 -11.97 5.10
N TRP A 186 -8.89 -11.96 3.90
CA TRP A 186 -10.29 -11.63 3.62
C TRP A 186 -10.84 -12.54 2.51
N PRO A 187 -10.99 -13.85 2.73
CA PRO A 187 -11.32 -14.83 1.68
C PRO A 187 -12.62 -14.51 0.93
N GLY A 188 -13.60 -13.88 1.58
CA GLY A 188 -14.84 -13.45 0.93
C GLY A 188 -14.69 -12.28 -0.06
N CYS A 189 -13.48 -11.71 -0.17
CA CYS A 189 -13.15 -10.62 -1.09
C CYS A 189 -12.41 -11.09 -2.35
N VAL A 190 -12.29 -12.40 -2.56
CA VAL A 190 -11.61 -13.02 -3.73
C VAL A 190 -12.55 -14.03 -4.39
N ASP A 191 -12.78 -13.85 -5.69
CA ASP A 191 -13.59 -14.78 -6.51
C ASP A 191 -12.93 -14.97 -7.88
N LEU A 192 -12.04 -15.94 -7.97
CA LEU A 192 -11.28 -16.23 -9.20
C LEU A 192 -12.16 -16.68 -10.37
N SER A 193 -13.40 -17.14 -10.11
CA SER A 193 -14.33 -17.54 -11.17
C SER A 193 -14.81 -16.38 -12.05
N ARG A 194 -14.59 -15.14 -11.61
CA ARG A 194 -14.89 -13.92 -12.37
C ARG A 194 -13.87 -13.63 -13.47
N LEU A 195 -12.73 -14.30 -13.45
CA LEU A 195 -11.75 -14.24 -14.53
C LEU A 195 -12.09 -15.26 -15.62
N PRO A 196 -11.71 -15.01 -16.89
CA PRO A 196 -11.99 -15.95 -17.99
C PRO A 196 -11.28 -17.28 -17.77
N SER A 197 -11.92 -18.40 -18.12
CA SER A 197 -11.40 -19.75 -17.86
C SER A 197 -10.30 -20.20 -18.84
N GLY A 198 -10.05 -19.49 -19.93
CA GLY A 198 -9.12 -19.92 -20.97
C GLY A 198 -8.29 -18.78 -21.55
N GLY A 199 -7.18 -19.17 -22.18
CA GLY A 199 -6.23 -18.23 -22.80
C GLY A 199 -5.44 -17.39 -21.77
N PRO A 200 -4.43 -16.64 -22.22
CA PRO A 200 -3.70 -15.71 -21.36
C PRO A 200 -4.57 -14.51 -20.98
N LEU A 201 -4.40 -13.98 -19.76
CA LEU A 201 -5.02 -12.71 -19.36
C LEU A 201 -4.31 -11.55 -20.05
N ARG A 202 -5.07 -10.60 -20.58
CA ARG A 202 -4.52 -9.36 -21.13
C ARG A 202 -4.70 -8.22 -20.14
N ASN A 203 -3.67 -7.40 -19.98
CA ASN A 203 -3.68 -6.26 -19.06
C ASN A 203 -4.88 -5.34 -19.30
N VAL A 204 -5.12 -5.00 -20.57
CA VAL A 204 -6.18 -4.07 -21.01
C VAL A 204 -7.59 -4.53 -20.72
N ASP A 205 -7.82 -5.84 -20.61
CA ASP A 205 -9.16 -6.41 -20.49
C ASP A 205 -9.57 -6.57 -19.02
N HIS A 206 -8.61 -6.80 -18.13
CA HIS A 206 -8.90 -7.20 -16.74
C HIS A 206 -8.19 -6.34 -15.70
N ALA A 207 -7.28 -5.45 -16.09
CA ALA A 207 -6.41 -4.70 -15.20
C ALA A 207 -5.64 -5.59 -14.19
N VAL A 208 -5.24 -6.77 -14.64
CA VAL A 208 -4.25 -7.61 -13.96
C VAL A 208 -2.91 -7.32 -14.61
N VAL A 209 -1.99 -6.70 -13.89
CA VAL A 209 -0.76 -6.14 -14.46
C VAL A 209 0.45 -6.68 -13.73
N ASP A 210 1.37 -7.34 -14.44
CA ASP A 210 2.62 -7.80 -13.83
C ASP A 210 3.56 -6.63 -13.44
N GLY A 211 4.53 -6.92 -12.58
CA GLY A 211 5.41 -5.90 -12.03
C GLY A 211 6.27 -5.18 -13.06
N ASP A 212 6.72 -5.87 -14.10
CA ASP A 212 7.64 -5.32 -15.11
C ASP A 212 6.95 -4.31 -16.03
N THR A 213 5.63 -4.46 -16.22
CA THR A 213 4.84 -3.54 -17.05
C THR A 213 4.88 -2.10 -16.53
N PHE A 214 4.95 -1.91 -15.21
CA PHE A 214 5.08 -0.57 -14.62
C PHE A 214 6.43 0.10 -14.92
N ASP A 215 7.46 -0.69 -15.24
CA ASP A 215 8.78 -0.20 -15.66
C ASP A 215 8.87 -0.01 -17.19
N GLY A 216 7.75 -0.10 -17.91
CA GLY A 216 7.66 0.09 -19.35
C GLY A 216 7.90 -1.17 -20.17
N ALA A 217 8.17 -2.33 -19.56
CA ALA A 217 8.24 -3.61 -20.23
C ALA A 217 6.84 -4.19 -20.48
N HIS A 218 6.69 -5.03 -21.48
CA HIS A 218 5.45 -5.76 -21.73
C HIS A 218 5.74 -7.17 -22.25
N THR A 219 4.82 -8.07 -21.97
CA THR A 219 4.82 -9.41 -22.56
C THR A 219 4.18 -9.39 -23.96
N PRO A 220 4.41 -10.42 -24.81
CA PRO A 220 3.70 -10.56 -26.09
C PRO A 220 2.19 -10.43 -25.90
N ASP A 221 1.51 -9.70 -26.79
CA ASP A 221 0.08 -9.44 -26.76
C ASP A 221 -0.43 -8.77 -25.44
N PHE A 222 0.46 -8.12 -24.71
CA PHE A 222 0.16 -7.47 -23.42
C PHE A 222 -0.49 -8.43 -22.42
N THR A 223 0.01 -9.63 -22.37
CA THR A 223 -0.51 -10.68 -21.48
C THR A 223 0.22 -10.66 -20.13
N VAL A 224 -0.49 -11.04 -19.09
CA VAL A 224 0.09 -11.26 -17.75
C VAL A 224 1.04 -12.45 -17.80
N ARG A 225 2.20 -12.35 -17.19
CA ARG A 225 3.17 -13.45 -17.10
C ARG A 225 2.53 -14.67 -16.42
N PRO A 226 2.78 -15.90 -16.93
CA PRO A 226 2.15 -17.10 -16.39
C PRO A 226 2.30 -17.28 -14.88
N GLU A 227 3.47 -16.93 -14.31
CA GLU A 227 3.77 -17.05 -12.88
C GLU A 227 3.03 -16.04 -11.99
N GLN A 228 2.50 -14.97 -12.59
CA GLN A 228 1.71 -13.95 -11.90
C GLN A 228 0.20 -14.06 -12.18
N ASP A 229 -0.21 -15.02 -13.01
CA ASP A 229 -1.62 -15.25 -13.32
C ASP A 229 -2.39 -15.72 -12.07
N PRO A 230 -3.36 -14.92 -11.58
CA PRO A 230 -4.05 -15.23 -10.35
C PRO A 230 -4.90 -16.50 -10.41
N ARG A 231 -5.33 -16.93 -11.61
CA ARG A 231 -6.17 -18.12 -11.79
C ARG A 231 -5.46 -19.41 -11.40
N TYR A 232 -4.12 -19.43 -11.52
CA TYR A 232 -3.32 -20.64 -11.35
C TYR A 232 -2.39 -20.60 -10.13
N HIS A 233 -2.10 -19.41 -9.60
CA HIS A 233 -1.06 -19.22 -8.60
C HIS A 233 -1.55 -18.52 -7.32
N THR A 234 -2.87 -18.30 -7.18
CA THR A 234 -3.45 -17.74 -5.95
C THR A 234 -3.62 -18.86 -4.91
N GLU A 235 -2.93 -18.69 -3.78
CA GLU A 235 -2.96 -19.64 -2.66
C GLU A 235 -3.00 -18.91 -1.32
N ALA A 236 -4.00 -19.21 -0.47
CA ALA A 236 -4.14 -18.59 0.85
C ALA A 236 -2.89 -18.83 1.74
N GLY A 237 -2.33 -20.05 1.70
CA GLY A 237 -1.13 -20.37 2.48
C GLY A 237 0.12 -19.60 2.05
N ARG A 238 0.25 -19.28 0.75
CA ARG A 238 1.29 -18.38 0.24
C ARG A 238 1.05 -16.95 0.72
N GLY A 239 -0.19 -16.49 0.64
CA GLY A 239 -0.59 -15.17 1.09
C GLY A 239 -0.34 -14.93 2.57
N GLU A 240 -0.66 -15.91 3.44
CA GLU A 240 -0.40 -15.81 4.87
C GLU A 240 1.11 -15.67 5.17
N ARG A 241 1.95 -16.48 4.52
CA ARG A 241 3.42 -16.34 4.66
C ARG A 241 3.90 -14.95 4.21
N PHE A 242 3.35 -14.43 3.11
CA PHE A 242 3.73 -13.10 2.61
C PHE A 242 3.35 -12.00 3.61
N VAL A 243 2.13 -12.02 4.13
CA VAL A 243 1.66 -11.00 5.07
C VAL A 243 2.43 -11.05 6.41
N GLU A 244 2.68 -12.24 6.94
CA GLU A 244 3.48 -12.40 8.18
C GLU A 244 4.92 -11.93 7.99
N GLU A 245 5.57 -12.33 6.90
CA GLU A 245 6.96 -11.98 6.66
C GLU A 245 7.14 -10.48 6.38
N ALA A 246 6.29 -9.89 5.53
CA ALA A 246 6.32 -8.45 5.26
C ALA A 246 6.04 -7.61 6.51
N ALA A 247 5.11 -8.06 7.35
CA ALA A 247 4.85 -7.41 8.64
C ALA A 247 6.07 -7.51 9.58
N ARG A 248 6.73 -8.67 9.63
CA ARG A 248 7.96 -8.89 10.44
C ARG A 248 9.10 -7.98 9.99
N GLU A 249 9.37 -7.90 8.67
CA GLU A 249 10.36 -7.00 8.10
C GLU A 249 10.04 -5.53 8.45
N THR A 250 8.78 -5.14 8.29
CA THR A 250 8.31 -3.79 8.59
C THR A 250 8.45 -3.44 10.08
N VAL A 251 8.14 -4.35 10.98
CA VAL A 251 8.33 -4.18 12.42
C VAL A 251 9.80 -3.93 12.76
N ALA A 252 10.71 -4.68 12.13
CA ALA A 252 12.15 -4.46 12.32
C ALA A 252 12.59 -3.06 11.85
N ASP A 253 12.05 -2.59 10.70
CA ASP A 253 12.32 -1.24 10.18
C ASP A 253 11.78 -0.14 11.10
N ILE A 254 10.57 -0.31 11.63
CA ILE A 254 9.96 0.63 12.58
C ILE A 254 10.77 0.69 13.87
N ARG A 255 11.18 -0.46 14.42
CA ARG A 255 12.00 -0.49 15.64
C ARG A 255 13.33 0.24 15.44
N ARG A 256 14.02 0.04 14.29
CA ARG A 256 15.24 0.79 13.96
C ARG A 256 15.00 2.29 13.92
N TRP A 257 13.93 2.72 13.28
CA TRP A 257 13.56 4.13 13.21
C TRP A 257 13.23 4.73 14.58
N LEU A 258 12.51 4.02 15.45
CA LEU A 258 12.20 4.49 16.80
C LEU A 258 13.50 4.67 17.60
N ASN A 259 14.42 3.70 17.55
CA ASN A 259 15.68 3.74 18.27
C ASN A 259 16.64 4.84 17.74
N ALA A 260 16.70 5.06 16.43
CA ALA A 260 17.52 6.12 15.81
C ALA A 260 17.08 7.53 16.24
N GLY A 261 15.81 7.74 16.53
CA GLY A 261 15.30 9.03 17.01
C GLY A 261 15.65 9.33 18.48
N ASP A 262 16.01 8.34 19.26
CA ASP A 262 16.52 8.51 20.62
C ASP A 262 18.03 8.83 20.63
N ASN A 263 18.71 8.70 19.47
CA ASN A 263 20.12 9.06 19.32
C ASN A 263 20.28 10.37 18.53
N PRO A 264 20.65 11.51 19.16
CA PRO A 264 20.76 12.79 18.49
C PRO A 264 21.81 12.87 17.37
N ARG A 265 22.68 11.84 17.24
CA ARG A 265 23.81 11.83 16.30
C ARG A 265 23.50 11.21 14.93
N GLU A 266 22.35 10.56 14.75
CA GLU A 266 22.00 9.86 13.49
C GLU A 266 20.86 10.52 12.69
N ARG A 267 20.67 11.82 12.81
CA ARG A 267 19.72 12.58 11.99
C ARG A 267 20.32 12.86 10.61
N GLY A 268 20.60 11.82 9.84
CA GLY A 268 20.97 11.92 8.44
C GLY A 268 19.71 11.91 7.55
N PRO A 269 19.78 12.49 6.32
CA PRO A 269 18.66 12.50 5.39
C PRO A 269 18.26 11.05 5.06
N SER A 270 16.94 10.81 5.00
CA SER A 270 16.39 9.52 4.57
C SER A 270 17.03 9.11 3.25
N ALA A 271 17.53 7.87 3.18
CA ALA A 271 18.12 7.33 1.98
C ALA A 271 17.12 7.53 0.81
N LYS A 272 17.55 8.29 -0.18
CA LYS A 272 16.87 8.37 -1.47
C LYS A 272 16.75 6.95 -1.99
N SER A 273 15.55 6.41 -2.08
CA SER A 273 15.28 5.28 -2.97
C SER A 273 15.69 5.76 -4.36
N GLY A 274 16.64 5.06 -4.97
CA GLY A 274 17.23 5.47 -6.22
C GLY A 274 16.16 5.64 -7.31
N ALA A 275 15.91 6.89 -7.64
CA ALA A 275 15.41 7.27 -8.93
C ALA A 275 16.66 7.55 -9.77
N THR A 276 17.15 6.52 -10.44
CA THR A 276 18.04 6.70 -11.59
C THR A 276 17.14 6.90 -12.81
N GLY A 277 17.39 7.95 -13.50
CA GLY A 277 16.91 8.08 -14.85
C GLY A 277 16.49 9.48 -15.22
N ASP A 278 17.51 10.27 -15.53
CA ASP A 278 17.41 11.49 -16.34
C ASP A 278 16.96 11.18 -17.76
N ALA A 279 16.37 12.24 -18.34
CA ALA A 279 16.05 12.58 -19.72
C ALA A 279 14.72 12.07 -20.27
#